data_871734a3aea232c93a318c529f6ef77b
#
_entry.id   871734a3aea232c93a318c529f6ef77b
#
_cell.length_a   1.000
_cell.length_b   1.000
_cell.length_c   1.000
_cell.angle_alpha   90.00
_cell.angle_beta   90.00
_cell.angle_gamma   90.00
#
_symmetry.space_group_name_H-M   'P 1'
#
loop_
_entity.id
_entity.type
_entity.pdbx_description
1 polymer ?
#
loop_
_entity_poly.entity_id
_entity_poly.type
_entity_poly.pdbx_seq_one_letter_code
_entity_poly.pdbx_strand_id
1 'polypeptide(L)'
;ADPTSGFIKDNEAEFTYIQEQTGKQPAIRGIDFLTYHLDENGELSYQDYAAERAIEWTNKYGGIATICWHWSVPSSTGNYAFYVESANANYTDFSISKAVTEGTKEHEIIMKDIELVASKFQMLEDADVSVIFRPLHEAEGAWFWWGAEGPEPCVKLYRLLYDQLTNVYGLDNIIWEWTGYTTPNSAAWYPGDDVVDLIGYDKYNVSDGIPNPSAIASTFYGLVASTNGQKMVAMSENDAI
;
A
#
# COMPACT_ATOMS: atom_id res chain seq x y z
N ALA A 1 -20.92 18.71 6.73
CA ALA A 1 -21.16 17.34 7.21
C ALA A 1 -20.08 17.01 8.21
N ASP A 2 -20.44 16.42 9.33
CA ASP A 2 -19.49 15.97 10.34
C ASP A 2 -18.63 14.87 9.72
N PRO A 3 -17.34 15.09 9.50
CA PRO A 3 -16.47 14.09 8.90
C PRO A 3 -16.38 12.82 9.75
N THR A 4 -16.69 12.89 11.04
CA THR A 4 -16.63 11.73 11.95
C THR A 4 -17.88 10.86 11.90
N SER A 5 -18.98 11.33 11.34
CA SER A 5 -20.26 10.60 11.34
C SER A 5 -20.38 9.54 10.25
N GLY A 6 -19.49 9.53 9.26
CA GLY A 6 -19.55 8.66 8.09
C GLY A 6 -18.41 7.64 7.96
N PHE A 7 -17.29 7.85 8.67
CA PHE A 7 -16.06 7.10 8.41
C PHE A 7 -16.14 5.61 8.60
N ILE A 8 -16.93 5.22 9.55
CA ILE A 8 -17.07 3.81 9.87
C ILE A 8 -18.32 3.24 9.22
N LYS A 9 -19.39 4.02 9.09
CA LYS A 9 -20.68 3.53 8.61
C LYS A 9 -20.67 2.88 7.23
N ASP A 10 -19.85 3.37 6.31
CA ASP A 10 -19.86 2.87 4.92
C ASP A 10 -19.02 1.60 4.72
N ASN A 11 -18.16 1.26 5.69
CA ASN A 11 -17.30 0.08 5.64
C ASN A 11 -17.42 -0.85 6.86
N GLU A 12 -18.45 -0.68 7.68
CA GLU A 12 -18.61 -1.42 8.94
C GLU A 12 -19.42 -2.71 8.84
N ALA A 13 -20.07 -2.98 7.72
CA ALA A 13 -20.91 -4.15 7.61
C ALA A 13 -20.15 -5.45 7.94
N GLU A 14 -18.91 -5.57 7.47
CA GLU A 14 -18.04 -6.72 7.74
C GLU A 14 -17.58 -6.76 9.19
N PHE A 15 -17.13 -5.64 9.75
CA PHE A 15 -16.72 -5.55 11.15
C PHE A 15 -17.89 -5.81 12.09
N THR A 16 -19.04 -5.22 11.82
CA THR A 16 -20.28 -5.46 12.58
C THR A 16 -20.67 -6.93 12.52
N TYR A 17 -20.64 -7.54 11.32
CA TYR A 17 -20.94 -8.96 11.15
C TYR A 17 -19.97 -9.85 11.94
N ILE A 18 -18.67 -9.61 11.86
CA ILE A 18 -17.66 -10.37 12.61
C ILE A 18 -17.90 -10.22 14.11
N GLN A 19 -18.16 -9.01 14.59
CA GLN A 19 -18.45 -8.74 16.00
C GLN A 19 -19.71 -9.48 16.47
N GLU A 20 -20.78 -9.47 15.68
CA GLU A 20 -22.04 -10.16 16.00
C GLU A 20 -21.86 -11.68 16.03
N GLN A 21 -21.08 -12.24 15.08
CA GLN A 21 -20.88 -13.69 14.99
C GLN A 21 -19.88 -14.24 16.01
N THR A 22 -18.89 -13.45 16.39
CA THR A 22 -17.75 -13.96 17.20
C THR A 22 -17.61 -13.32 18.57
N GLY A 23 -18.27 -12.19 18.80
CA GLY A 23 -18.07 -11.32 19.98
C GLY A 23 -16.73 -10.59 19.98
N LYS A 24 -16.00 -10.61 18.85
CA LYS A 24 -14.64 -10.02 18.73
C LYS A 24 -14.55 -9.16 17.48
N GLN A 25 -13.63 -8.21 17.51
CA GLN A 25 -13.23 -7.43 16.33
C GLN A 25 -11.86 -7.88 15.83
N PRO A 26 -11.56 -7.72 14.51
CA PRO A 26 -10.21 -7.89 13.99
C PRO A 26 -9.22 -7.00 14.72
N ALA A 27 -8.00 -7.49 14.93
CA ALA A 27 -6.94 -6.68 15.53
C ALA A 27 -6.33 -5.70 14.52
N ILE A 28 -6.33 -6.06 13.24
CA ILE A 28 -5.72 -5.28 12.14
C ILE A 28 -6.81 -4.88 11.16
N ARG A 29 -6.76 -3.62 10.71
CA ARG A 29 -7.63 -3.09 9.67
C ARG A 29 -6.81 -2.63 8.48
N GLY A 30 -7.13 -3.16 7.28
CA GLY A 30 -6.61 -2.67 6.01
C GLY A 30 -7.33 -1.40 5.57
N ILE A 31 -6.55 -0.43 5.12
CA ILE A 31 -7.01 0.86 4.59
C ILE A 31 -6.22 1.13 3.31
N ASP A 32 -6.83 1.81 2.35
CA ASP A 32 -6.18 2.15 1.10
C ASP A 32 -6.13 3.68 0.92
N PHE A 33 -4.97 4.19 0.51
CA PHE A 33 -4.78 5.57 0.11
C PHE A 33 -5.14 5.81 -1.38
N LEU A 34 -6.03 4.99 -1.93
CA LEU A 34 -6.46 4.98 -3.32
C LEU A 34 -6.75 6.38 -3.90
N THR A 35 -7.33 7.26 -3.10
CA THR A 35 -7.75 8.60 -3.54
C THR A 35 -6.69 9.69 -3.30
N TYR A 36 -5.57 9.35 -2.67
CA TYR A 36 -4.54 10.33 -2.33
C TYR A 36 -3.55 10.50 -3.50
N HIS A 37 -4.04 11.19 -4.52
CA HIS A 37 -3.28 11.75 -5.64
C HIS A 37 -3.88 13.11 -6.00
N LEU A 38 -3.08 13.98 -6.59
CA LEU A 38 -3.53 15.30 -7.01
C LEU A 38 -3.93 15.29 -8.49
N ASP A 39 -5.00 15.99 -8.81
CA ASP A 39 -5.40 16.22 -10.18
C ASP A 39 -4.48 17.22 -10.92
N GLU A 40 -4.78 17.54 -12.17
CA GLU A 40 -4.00 18.49 -12.98
C GLU A 40 -3.97 19.91 -12.41
N ASN A 41 -4.91 20.26 -11.54
CA ASN A 41 -4.99 21.54 -10.85
C ASN A 41 -4.25 21.53 -9.51
N GLY A 42 -3.73 20.38 -9.08
CA GLY A 42 -3.11 20.21 -7.78
C GLY A 42 -4.12 20.07 -6.64
N GLU A 43 -5.34 19.63 -6.96
CA GLU A 43 -6.41 19.43 -6.00
C GLU A 43 -6.66 17.93 -5.77
N LEU A 44 -7.06 17.58 -4.53
CA LEU A 44 -7.47 16.22 -4.20
C LEU A 44 -8.80 15.89 -4.88
N SER A 45 -8.82 14.89 -5.75
CA SER A 45 -10.00 14.55 -6.55
C SER A 45 -11.18 14.05 -5.70
N TYR A 46 -10.89 13.40 -4.59
CA TYR A 46 -11.89 12.89 -3.65
C TYR A 46 -11.31 12.74 -2.24
N GLN A 47 -12.08 13.15 -1.24
CA GLN A 47 -11.71 12.99 0.18
C GLN A 47 -12.42 11.75 0.75
N ASP A 48 -11.67 10.68 0.99
CA ASP A 48 -12.19 9.42 1.55
C ASP A 48 -11.90 9.24 3.05
N TYR A 49 -11.11 10.15 3.64
CA TYR A 49 -10.76 10.15 5.06
C TYR A 49 -10.01 8.90 5.56
N ALA A 50 -9.16 8.31 4.73
CA ALA A 50 -8.42 7.09 5.06
C ALA A 50 -7.52 7.26 6.30
N ALA A 51 -6.81 8.39 6.40
CA ALA A 51 -5.97 8.67 7.57
C ALA A 51 -6.81 8.81 8.86
N GLU A 52 -7.94 9.50 8.78
CA GLU A 52 -8.85 9.68 9.91
C GLU A 52 -9.46 8.34 10.37
N ARG A 53 -9.76 7.44 9.43
CA ARG A 53 -10.21 6.06 9.76
C ARG A 53 -9.12 5.27 10.48
N ALA A 54 -7.85 5.41 10.08
CA ALA A 54 -6.72 4.78 10.76
C ALA A 54 -6.57 5.30 12.19
N ILE A 55 -6.68 6.63 12.39
CA ILE A 55 -6.64 7.28 13.71
C ILE A 55 -7.77 6.75 14.59
N GLU A 56 -9.00 6.73 14.07
CA GLU A 56 -10.14 6.23 14.85
C GLU A 56 -9.97 4.75 15.19
N TRP A 57 -9.51 3.92 14.24
CA TRP A 57 -9.30 2.50 14.47
C TRP A 57 -8.31 2.23 15.61
N THR A 58 -7.21 2.95 15.62
CA THR A 58 -6.18 2.79 16.65
C THR A 58 -6.62 3.41 17.98
N ASN A 59 -7.06 4.65 17.99
CA ASN A 59 -7.29 5.38 19.26
C ASN A 59 -8.58 4.98 19.96
N LYS A 60 -9.63 4.60 19.21
CA LYS A 60 -10.93 4.23 19.78
C LYS A 60 -11.07 2.74 20.03
N TYR A 61 -10.53 1.92 19.13
CA TYR A 61 -10.72 0.47 19.18
C TYR A 61 -9.45 -0.28 19.63
N GLY A 62 -8.31 0.39 19.75
CA GLY A 62 -7.03 -0.23 20.12
C GLY A 62 -6.47 -1.17 19.06
N GLY A 63 -6.88 -1.00 17.80
CA GLY A 63 -6.45 -1.82 16.69
C GLY A 63 -5.17 -1.31 16.01
N ILE A 64 -4.65 -2.09 15.09
CA ILE A 64 -3.52 -1.75 14.22
C ILE A 64 -4.07 -1.40 12.84
N ALA A 65 -3.64 -0.29 12.25
CA ALA A 65 -3.94 0.03 10.87
C ALA A 65 -2.79 -0.40 9.95
N THR A 66 -3.12 -1.05 8.83
CA THR A 66 -2.22 -1.25 7.71
C THR A 66 -2.74 -0.48 6.51
N ILE A 67 -1.85 0.21 5.81
CA ILE A 67 -2.20 1.12 4.73
C ILE A 67 -1.49 0.67 3.46
N CYS A 68 -2.24 0.31 2.43
CA CYS A 68 -1.71 0.19 1.06
C CYS A 68 -1.99 1.47 0.27
N TRP A 69 -1.38 1.59 -0.90
CA TRP A 69 -1.60 2.72 -1.78
C TRP A 69 -1.73 2.25 -3.23
N HIS A 70 -2.97 2.11 -3.70
CA HIS A 70 -3.24 1.99 -5.13
C HIS A 70 -3.04 3.36 -5.78
N TRP A 71 -1.78 3.69 -6.01
CA TRP A 71 -1.33 5.01 -6.44
C TRP A 71 -1.73 5.30 -7.88
N SER A 72 -2.81 6.04 -8.04
CA SER A 72 -3.28 6.49 -9.34
C SER A 72 -2.43 7.65 -9.84
N VAL A 73 -2.02 7.57 -11.11
CA VAL A 73 -1.21 8.58 -11.79
C VAL A 73 -1.87 8.92 -13.14
N PRO A 74 -1.59 10.11 -13.72
CA PRO A 74 -2.21 10.51 -14.98
C PRO A 74 -1.74 9.61 -16.13
N SER A 75 -2.65 9.39 -17.09
CA SER A 75 -2.36 8.78 -18.39
C SER A 75 -2.30 9.83 -19.49
N SER A 76 -1.76 9.46 -20.66
CA SER A 76 -1.80 10.29 -21.85
C SER A 76 -3.22 10.56 -22.36
N THR A 77 -4.21 9.80 -21.92
CA THR A 77 -5.63 9.99 -22.24
C THR A 77 -6.36 10.94 -21.29
N GLY A 78 -5.68 11.44 -20.25
CA GLY A 78 -6.24 12.34 -19.24
C GLY A 78 -6.97 11.65 -18.09
N ASN A 79 -7.00 10.32 -18.06
CA ASN A 79 -7.52 9.56 -16.94
C ASN A 79 -6.44 9.35 -15.88
N TYR A 80 -6.84 9.09 -14.63
CA TYR A 80 -5.96 8.63 -13.54
C TYR A 80 -6.19 7.14 -13.32
N ALA A 81 -5.11 6.38 -13.25
CA ALA A 81 -5.16 4.93 -13.06
C ALA A 81 -3.86 4.41 -12.44
N PHE A 82 -3.92 3.21 -11.89
CA PHE A 82 -2.76 2.48 -11.36
C PHE A 82 -2.42 1.23 -12.20
N TYR A 83 -3.35 0.68 -12.97
CA TYR A 83 -3.10 -0.40 -13.92
C TYR A 83 -2.43 0.11 -15.20
N VAL A 84 -1.54 -0.70 -15.80
CA VAL A 84 -0.90 -0.41 -17.10
C VAL A 84 -1.51 -1.17 -18.27
N GLU A 85 -2.36 -2.14 -18.02
CA GLU A 85 -2.96 -2.95 -19.07
C GLU A 85 -4.20 -2.30 -19.66
N SER A 86 -4.24 -2.16 -20.98
CA SER A 86 -5.38 -1.61 -21.74
C SER A 86 -6.65 -2.46 -21.69
N ALA A 87 -6.58 -3.71 -21.18
CA ALA A 87 -7.75 -4.53 -20.90
C ALA A 87 -8.62 -3.98 -19.77
N ASN A 88 -8.05 -3.15 -18.91
CA ASN A 88 -8.80 -2.40 -17.91
C ASN A 88 -9.38 -1.14 -18.57
N ALA A 89 -10.62 -0.79 -18.24
CA ALA A 89 -11.29 0.39 -18.77
C ALA A 89 -10.52 1.70 -18.45
N ASN A 90 -9.79 1.71 -17.34
CA ASN A 90 -8.88 2.76 -16.94
C ASN A 90 -7.47 2.18 -16.78
N TYR A 91 -6.54 2.70 -17.56
CA TYR A 91 -5.12 2.34 -17.49
C TYR A 91 -4.26 3.58 -17.67
N THR A 92 -2.99 3.48 -17.27
CA THR A 92 -2.00 4.53 -17.44
C THR A 92 -0.79 4.02 -18.24
N ASP A 93 -0.17 4.92 -18.98
CA ASP A 93 1.10 4.75 -19.68
C ASP A 93 2.23 5.52 -18.96
N PHE A 94 2.05 5.80 -17.68
CA PHE A 94 3.00 6.52 -16.85
C PHE A 94 4.29 5.73 -16.65
N SER A 95 5.44 6.35 -16.92
CA SER A 95 6.73 5.68 -16.84
C SER A 95 7.34 5.82 -15.45
N ILE A 96 7.55 4.70 -14.79
CA ILE A 96 8.26 4.69 -13.49
C ILE A 96 9.72 5.12 -13.64
N SER A 97 10.41 4.77 -14.73
CA SER A 97 11.79 5.18 -14.96
C SER A 97 11.92 6.71 -15.04
N LYS A 98 10.95 7.38 -15.63
CA LYS A 98 10.90 8.85 -15.60
C LYS A 98 10.50 9.37 -14.22
N ALA A 99 9.57 8.71 -13.55
CA ALA A 99 9.14 9.11 -12.20
C ALA A 99 10.32 9.15 -11.21
N VAL A 100 11.27 8.23 -11.31
CA VAL A 100 12.47 8.21 -10.46
C VAL A 100 13.65 9.02 -11.03
N THR A 101 13.41 9.81 -12.08
CA THR A 101 14.43 10.66 -12.71
C THR A 101 14.10 12.13 -12.49
N GLU A 102 14.94 12.84 -11.72
CA GLU A 102 14.78 14.27 -11.44
C GLU A 102 14.69 15.11 -12.71
N GLY A 103 13.83 16.14 -12.66
CA GLY A 103 13.61 17.07 -13.77
C GLY A 103 12.66 16.58 -14.85
N THR A 104 12.06 15.40 -14.70
CA THR A 104 10.98 14.93 -15.55
C THR A 104 9.62 15.37 -15.02
N LYS A 105 8.62 15.45 -15.89
CA LYS A 105 7.24 15.76 -15.50
C LYS A 105 6.67 14.68 -14.56
N GLU A 106 6.99 13.42 -14.84
CA GLU A 106 6.55 12.29 -14.03
C GLU A 106 7.12 12.38 -12.61
N HIS A 107 8.38 12.81 -12.47
CA HIS A 107 8.99 13.04 -11.16
C HIS A 107 8.31 14.17 -10.39
N GLU A 108 8.01 15.29 -11.05
CA GLU A 108 7.29 16.40 -10.42
C GLU A 108 5.90 15.99 -9.92
N ILE A 109 5.21 15.10 -10.65
CA ILE A 109 3.89 14.58 -10.26
C ILE A 109 4.01 13.74 -9.01
N ILE A 110 4.88 12.73 -9.00
CA ILE A 110 4.99 11.85 -7.84
C ILE A 110 5.46 12.58 -6.58
N MET A 111 6.32 13.59 -6.73
CA MET A 111 6.80 14.38 -5.58
C MET A 111 5.66 15.17 -4.91
N LYS A 112 4.69 15.69 -5.68
CA LYS A 112 3.50 16.34 -5.13
C LYS A 112 2.56 15.35 -4.41
N ASP A 113 2.40 14.16 -4.98
CA ASP A 113 1.59 13.12 -4.33
C ASP A 113 2.27 12.62 -3.04
N ILE A 114 3.62 12.51 -3.03
CA ILE A 114 4.38 12.18 -1.83
C ILE A 114 4.21 13.26 -0.76
N GLU A 115 4.24 14.54 -1.11
CA GLU A 115 3.98 15.66 -0.18
C GLU A 115 2.57 15.57 0.41
N LEU A 116 1.56 15.27 -0.41
CA LEU A 116 0.19 15.05 0.05
C LEU A 116 0.14 13.90 1.06
N VAL A 117 0.71 12.75 0.71
CA VAL A 117 0.72 11.56 1.57
C VAL A 117 1.52 11.78 2.84
N ALA A 118 2.64 12.51 2.78
CA ALA A 118 3.39 12.94 3.96
C ALA A 118 2.52 13.74 4.94
N SER A 119 1.67 14.64 4.42
CA SER A 119 0.73 15.37 5.26
C SER A 119 -0.29 14.46 5.97
N LYS A 120 -0.64 13.32 5.36
CA LYS A 120 -1.56 12.34 5.98
C LYS A 120 -0.86 11.51 7.04
N PHE A 121 0.39 11.13 6.81
CA PHE A 121 1.20 10.47 7.84
C PHE A 121 1.51 11.41 9.00
N GLN A 122 1.71 12.72 8.75
CA GLN A 122 1.86 13.71 9.83
C GLN A 122 0.61 13.79 10.71
N MET A 123 -0.59 13.71 10.11
CA MET A 123 -1.84 13.63 10.89
C MET A 123 -1.90 12.40 11.81
N LEU A 124 -1.38 11.26 11.34
CA LEU A 124 -1.28 10.02 12.12
C LEU A 124 -0.27 10.20 13.27
N GLU A 125 0.88 10.78 12.99
CA GLU A 125 1.92 11.06 13.99
C GLU A 125 1.44 12.05 15.05
N ASP A 126 0.79 13.14 14.66
CA ASP A 126 0.19 14.11 15.57
C ASP A 126 -0.89 13.49 16.48
N ALA A 127 -1.50 12.37 16.05
CA ALA A 127 -2.47 11.60 16.81
C ALA A 127 -1.84 10.45 17.62
N ASP A 128 -0.51 10.31 17.65
CA ASP A 128 0.25 9.21 18.29
C ASP A 128 -0.13 7.84 17.74
N VAL A 129 -0.29 7.75 16.41
CA VAL A 129 -0.69 6.54 15.69
C VAL A 129 0.42 6.05 14.78
N SER A 130 0.98 4.87 15.09
CA SER A 130 1.86 4.15 14.18
C SER A 130 1.07 3.23 13.26
N VAL A 131 1.52 3.11 12.01
CA VAL A 131 0.85 2.31 10.99
C VAL A 131 1.84 1.44 10.21
N ILE A 132 1.35 0.32 9.69
CA ILE A 132 2.08 -0.48 8.72
C ILE A 132 1.78 0.12 7.34
N PHE A 133 2.79 0.61 6.64
CA PHE A 133 2.64 1.15 5.29
C PHE A 133 3.18 0.19 4.26
N ARG A 134 2.34 -0.18 3.33
CA ARG A 134 2.59 -1.15 2.27
C ARG A 134 2.50 -0.49 0.88
N PRO A 135 3.47 0.37 0.51
CA PRO A 135 3.52 0.97 -0.82
C PRO A 135 3.97 -0.03 -1.87
N LEU A 136 3.63 0.24 -3.12
CA LEU A 136 4.14 -0.48 -4.31
C LEU A 136 3.93 -2.00 -4.24
N HIS A 137 2.84 -2.43 -3.60
CA HIS A 137 2.50 -3.84 -3.46
C HIS A 137 2.36 -4.53 -4.82
N GLU A 138 2.58 -5.84 -4.85
CA GLU A 138 2.46 -6.67 -6.04
C GLU A 138 3.31 -6.21 -7.26
N ALA A 139 4.39 -5.47 -7.04
CA ALA A 139 5.22 -4.90 -8.11
C ALA A 139 5.73 -5.95 -9.09
N GLU A 140 6.05 -7.17 -8.61
CA GLU A 140 6.55 -8.28 -9.42
C GLU A 140 5.51 -8.80 -10.43
N GLY A 141 4.22 -8.48 -10.24
CA GLY A 141 3.14 -8.82 -11.16
C GLY A 141 3.13 -7.96 -12.42
N ALA A 142 3.77 -6.80 -12.39
CA ALA A 142 3.90 -5.84 -13.49
C ALA A 142 2.59 -5.32 -14.09
N TRP A 143 1.46 -5.53 -13.42
CA TRP A 143 0.16 -4.97 -13.84
C TRP A 143 -0.08 -3.56 -13.33
N PHE A 144 0.67 -3.11 -12.33
CA PHE A 144 0.68 -1.74 -11.83
C PHE A 144 1.85 -0.95 -12.41
N TRP A 145 1.69 0.38 -12.56
CA TRP A 145 2.70 1.22 -13.18
C TRP A 145 4.05 1.19 -12.44
N TRP A 146 4.04 0.98 -11.13
CA TRP A 146 5.27 0.90 -10.33
C TRP A 146 6.07 -0.39 -10.52
N GLY A 147 5.47 -1.43 -11.11
CA GLY A 147 6.13 -2.69 -11.45
C GLY A 147 6.42 -2.88 -12.94
N ALA A 148 5.79 -2.08 -13.80
CA ALA A 148 5.72 -2.33 -15.24
C ALA A 148 7.08 -2.33 -15.97
N GLU A 149 8.06 -1.58 -15.49
CA GLU A 149 9.38 -1.45 -16.12
C GLU A 149 10.48 -2.25 -15.38
N GLY A 150 10.07 -3.16 -14.50
CA GLY A 150 10.98 -4.09 -13.82
C GLY A 150 11.51 -3.60 -12.48
N PRO A 151 12.43 -4.38 -11.88
CA PRO A 151 12.82 -4.19 -10.48
C PRO A 151 13.62 -2.92 -10.20
N GLU A 152 14.54 -2.53 -11.09
CA GLU A 152 15.46 -1.44 -10.83
C GLU A 152 14.74 -0.11 -10.54
N PRO A 153 13.82 0.39 -11.39
CA PRO A 153 13.09 1.62 -11.09
C PRO A 153 12.12 1.45 -9.91
N CYS A 154 11.56 0.26 -9.69
CA CYS A 154 10.68 0.00 -8.55
C CYS A 154 11.43 0.13 -7.22
N VAL A 155 12.61 -0.49 -7.10
CA VAL A 155 13.48 -0.36 -5.93
C VAL A 155 13.87 1.11 -5.69
N LYS A 156 14.19 1.85 -6.75
CA LYS A 156 14.49 3.29 -6.64
C LYS A 156 13.29 4.08 -6.11
N LEU A 157 12.08 3.78 -6.59
CA LEU A 157 10.86 4.45 -6.14
C LEU A 157 10.55 4.14 -4.68
N TYR A 158 10.69 2.88 -4.25
CA TYR A 158 10.49 2.51 -2.85
C TYR A 158 11.47 3.26 -1.93
N ARG A 159 12.74 3.30 -2.30
CA ARG A 159 13.77 4.01 -1.55
C ARG A 159 13.56 5.53 -1.56
N LEU A 160 13.04 6.09 -2.65
CA LEU A 160 12.65 7.50 -2.71
C LEU A 160 11.50 7.79 -1.74
N LEU A 161 10.46 6.94 -1.70
CA LEU A 161 9.37 7.07 -0.73
C LEU A 161 9.90 7.03 0.71
N TYR A 162 10.74 6.04 1.03
CA TYR A 162 11.35 5.93 2.34
C TYR A 162 12.16 7.18 2.70
N ASP A 163 13.04 7.62 1.80
CA ASP A 163 13.87 8.81 2.03
C ASP A 163 13.02 10.07 2.26
N GLN A 164 12.02 10.29 1.43
CA GLN A 164 11.15 11.46 1.57
C GLN A 164 10.35 11.40 2.88
N LEU A 165 9.63 10.33 3.13
CA LEU A 165 8.75 10.26 4.31
C LEU A 165 9.53 10.20 5.62
N THR A 166 10.58 9.38 5.68
CA THR A 166 11.33 9.17 6.93
C THR A 166 12.41 10.24 7.15
N ASN A 167 13.21 10.56 6.13
CA ASN A 167 14.37 11.43 6.34
C ASN A 167 14.07 12.91 6.07
N VAL A 168 13.28 13.22 5.02
CA VAL A 168 12.99 14.61 4.65
C VAL A 168 11.84 15.17 5.49
N TYR A 169 10.72 14.43 5.58
CA TYR A 169 9.57 14.84 6.40
C TYR A 169 9.72 14.47 7.89
N GLY A 170 10.65 13.57 8.23
CA GLY A 170 10.97 13.21 9.61
C GLY A 170 9.94 12.31 10.29
N LEU A 171 9.11 11.60 9.52
CA LEU A 171 8.05 10.74 10.04
C LEU A 171 8.64 9.45 10.62
N ASP A 172 8.40 9.18 11.90
CA ASP A 172 8.92 8.01 12.61
C ASP A 172 7.84 7.00 13.04
N ASN A 173 6.59 7.26 12.65
CA ASN A 173 5.41 6.45 12.95
C ASN A 173 5.08 5.40 11.87
N ILE A 174 5.96 5.19 10.88
CA ILE A 174 5.75 4.28 9.74
C ILE A 174 6.55 3.00 9.93
N ILE A 175 5.85 1.85 9.93
CA ILE A 175 6.45 0.52 9.81
C ILE A 175 6.40 0.13 8.34
N TRP A 176 7.56 -0.02 7.71
CA TRP A 176 7.70 -0.20 6.28
C TRP A 176 7.54 -1.65 5.86
N GLU A 177 6.51 -1.93 5.06
CA GLU A 177 6.24 -3.24 4.51
C GLU A 177 6.61 -3.32 3.03
N TRP A 178 7.32 -4.38 2.64
CA TRP A 178 7.54 -4.77 1.26
C TRP A 178 6.70 -6.00 0.93
N THR A 179 5.86 -5.94 -0.10
CA THR A 179 5.12 -7.11 -0.60
C THR A 179 6.00 -7.92 -1.55
N GLY A 180 6.42 -9.09 -1.10
CA GLY A 180 7.35 -9.95 -1.82
C GLY A 180 6.70 -11.19 -2.42
N TYR A 181 7.33 -11.70 -3.49
CA TYR A 181 7.01 -12.99 -4.10
C TYR A 181 8.10 -14.02 -3.81
N THR A 182 7.90 -15.25 -4.25
CA THR A 182 8.86 -16.36 -4.10
C THR A 182 9.30 -16.91 -5.44
N THR A 183 9.40 -16.06 -6.46
CA THR A 183 9.94 -16.42 -7.77
C THR A 183 11.48 -16.36 -7.75
N PRO A 184 12.16 -17.02 -8.71
CA PRO A 184 13.62 -16.96 -8.77
C PRO A 184 14.21 -15.54 -8.88
N ASN A 185 13.42 -14.58 -9.38
CA ASN A 185 13.85 -13.21 -9.60
C ASN A 185 13.44 -12.25 -8.48
N SER A 186 12.68 -12.70 -7.48
CA SER A 186 12.13 -11.83 -6.42
C SER A 186 13.20 -11.06 -5.64
N ALA A 187 14.40 -11.64 -5.50
CA ALA A 187 15.50 -10.95 -4.82
C ALA A 187 15.92 -9.62 -5.49
N ALA A 188 15.69 -9.47 -6.81
CA ALA A 188 16.01 -8.23 -7.52
C ALA A 188 15.04 -7.08 -7.20
N TRP A 189 13.86 -7.39 -6.68
CA TRP A 189 12.81 -6.44 -6.33
C TRP A 189 12.90 -5.95 -4.89
N TYR A 190 13.67 -6.64 -4.05
CA TYR A 190 13.75 -6.33 -2.63
C TYR A 190 14.51 -5.01 -2.39
N PRO A 191 13.88 -4.01 -1.73
CA PRO A 191 14.50 -2.69 -1.58
C PRO A 191 15.70 -2.64 -0.62
N GLY A 192 15.84 -3.63 0.26
CA GLY A 192 16.93 -3.76 1.20
C GLY A 192 16.50 -3.77 2.67
N ASP A 193 17.30 -4.42 3.51
CA ASP A 193 17.01 -4.59 4.94
C ASP A 193 17.00 -3.28 5.73
N ASP A 194 17.65 -2.25 5.20
CA ASP A 194 17.80 -0.93 5.81
C ASP A 194 16.55 -0.05 5.67
N VAL A 195 15.62 -0.41 4.77
CA VAL A 195 14.40 0.36 4.48
C VAL A 195 13.12 -0.48 4.57
N VAL A 196 13.22 -1.73 4.97
CA VAL A 196 12.09 -2.66 5.13
C VAL A 196 12.07 -3.22 6.54
N ASP A 197 10.94 -3.11 7.23
CA ASP A 197 10.74 -3.67 8.58
C ASP A 197 10.04 -5.02 8.52
N LEU A 198 9.05 -5.16 7.63
CA LEU A 198 8.13 -6.28 7.51
C LEU A 198 8.04 -6.74 6.05
N ILE A 199 7.95 -8.03 5.81
CA ILE A 199 7.63 -8.58 4.49
C ILE A 199 6.18 -9.04 4.46
N GLY A 200 5.41 -8.46 3.56
CA GLY A 200 4.06 -8.89 3.25
C GLY A 200 4.00 -9.81 2.04
N TYR A 201 2.89 -10.51 1.90
CA TYR A 201 2.54 -11.19 0.66
C TYR A 201 1.03 -11.21 0.45
N ASP A 202 0.64 -11.15 -0.81
CA ASP A 202 -0.74 -11.23 -1.25
C ASP A 202 -0.97 -12.63 -1.83
N LYS A 203 -2.00 -13.33 -1.38
CA LYS A 203 -2.27 -14.70 -1.81
C LYS A 203 -3.74 -14.93 -2.05
N TYR A 204 -4.13 -14.79 -3.29
CA TYR A 204 -5.44 -15.14 -3.81
C TYR A 204 -5.37 -16.59 -4.31
N ASN A 205 -5.77 -17.52 -3.47
CA ASN A 205 -5.49 -18.92 -3.71
C ASN A 205 -6.70 -19.82 -3.47
N VAL A 206 -7.87 -19.33 -3.84
CA VAL A 206 -9.09 -20.10 -3.85
C VAL A 206 -9.33 -20.59 -5.27
N SER A 207 -9.27 -21.90 -5.47
CA SER A 207 -9.77 -22.55 -6.68
C SER A 207 -11.14 -23.14 -6.36
N ASP A 208 -12.16 -22.68 -7.07
CA ASP A 208 -13.55 -23.14 -6.88
C ASP A 208 -14.07 -23.00 -5.44
N GLY A 209 -13.65 -21.94 -4.73
CA GLY A 209 -14.04 -21.69 -3.34
C GLY A 209 -13.29 -22.55 -2.31
N ILE A 210 -12.23 -23.27 -2.70
CA ILE A 210 -11.47 -24.13 -1.81
C ILE A 210 -10.10 -23.46 -1.51
N PRO A 211 -9.80 -23.13 -0.23
CA PRO A 211 -8.51 -22.62 0.16
C PRO A 211 -7.39 -23.62 -0.13
N ASN A 212 -6.22 -23.11 -0.53
CA ASN A 212 -5.00 -23.93 -0.67
C ASN A 212 -3.96 -23.60 0.41
N PRO A 213 -4.09 -24.15 1.62
CA PRO A 213 -3.19 -23.84 2.73
C PRO A 213 -1.73 -24.22 2.46
N SER A 214 -1.48 -25.22 1.60
CA SER A 214 -0.12 -25.62 1.25
C SER A 214 0.61 -24.54 0.46
N ALA A 215 -0.07 -23.85 -0.45
CA ALA A 215 0.54 -22.76 -1.23
C ALA A 215 0.74 -21.50 -0.35
N ILE A 216 -0.18 -21.24 0.57
CA ILE A 216 -0.03 -20.16 1.58
C ILE A 216 1.21 -20.43 2.43
N ALA A 217 1.33 -21.62 3.01
CA ALA A 217 2.48 -22.02 3.82
C ALA A 217 3.79 -21.98 3.03
N SER A 218 3.80 -22.47 1.78
CA SER A 218 4.97 -22.44 0.91
C SER A 218 5.46 -21.02 0.64
N THR A 219 4.55 -20.08 0.37
CA THR A 219 4.90 -18.67 0.18
C THR A 219 5.46 -18.07 1.47
N PHE A 220 4.79 -18.27 2.60
CA PHE A 220 5.24 -17.79 3.90
C PHE A 220 6.67 -18.26 4.22
N TYR A 221 6.93 -19.56 4.17
CA TYR A 221 8.26 -20.09 4.49
C TYR A 221 9.33 -19.70 3.47
N GLY A 222 8.94 -19.51 2.20
CA GLY A 222 9.84 -18.98 1.17
C GLY A 222 10.30 -17.56 1.48
N LEU A 223 9.41 -16.70 1.94
CA LEU A 223 9.74 -15.33 2.34
C LEU A 223 10.52 -15.28 3.65
N VAL A 224 10.20 -16.13 4.63
CA VAL A 224 11.03 -16.27 5.84
C VAL A 224 12.47 -16.66 5.46
N ALA A 225 12.63 -17.60 4.53
CA ALA A 225 13.94 -18.03 4.08
C ALA A 225 14.70 -16.94 3.30
N SER A 226 14.02 -16.11 2.50
CA SER A 226 14.64 -15.04 1.71
C SER A 226 15.37 -14.00 2.56
N THR A 227 14.93 -13.79 3.79
CA THR A 227 15.55 -12.87 4.77
C THR A 227 16.31 -13.60 5.88
N ASN A 228 16.60 -14.88 5.72
CA ASN A 228 17.21 -15.71 6.78
C ASN A 228 16.47 -15.63 8.12
N GLY A 229 15.16 -15.45 8.11
CA GLY A 229 14.32 -15.31 9.30
C GLY A 229 14.50 -14.00 10.07
N GLN A 230 15.14 -13.00 9.50
CA GLN A 230 15.41 -11.72 10.17
C GLN A 230 14.25 -10.73 10.08
N LYS A 231 13.33 -10.91 9.13
CA LYS A 231 12.14 -10.08 8.99
C LYS A 231 10.90 -10.86 9.36
N MET A 232 9.94 -10.18 9.99
CA MET A 232 8.61 -10.72 10.19
C MET A 232 7.93 -10.87 8.83
N VAL A 233 7.14 -11.92 8.65
CA VAL A 233 6.36 -12.16 7.43
C VAL A 233 4.89 -12.18 7.78
N ALA A 234 4.07 -11.45 7.01
CA ALA A 234 2.62 -11.38 7.16
C ALA A 234 1.91 -11.64 5.83
N MET A 235 0.72 -12.22 5.89
CA MET A 235 -0.19 -12.25 4.75
C MET A 235 -1.00 -10.98 4.75
N SER A 236 -0.80 -10.13 3.74
CA SER A 236 -1.34 -8.76 3.70
C SER A 236 -2.66 -8.70 2.93
N GLU A 237 -2.83 -9.57 1.94
CA GLU A 237 -4.10 -9.75 1.23
C GLU A 237 -4.40 -11.23 0.98
N ASN A 238 -5.69 -11.57 1.03
CA ASN A 238 -6.18 -12.90 0.65
C ASN A 238 -7.59 -12.81 0.08
N ASP A 239 -8.03 -13.90 -0.55
CA ASP A 239 -9.44 -14.16 -0.85
C ASP A 239 -10.10 -14.94 0.28
N ALA A 240 -11.30 -15.50 0.02
CA ALA A 240 -12.02 -16.26 1.02
C ALA A 240 -11.17 -17.41 1.59
N ILE A 241 -11.18 -17.55 2.90
CA ILE A 241 -10.48 -18.57 3.68
C ILE A 241 -11.42 -19.71 3.99
#